data_a16602f59ae8fc6d4acceb9a58cb7100
#
_entry.id   a16602f59ae8fc6d4acceb9a58cb7100
#
_cell.length_a   1.000
_cell.length_b   1.000
_cell.length_c   1.000
_cell.angle_alpha   90.00
_cell.angle_beta   90.00
_cell.angle_gamma   90.00
#
_symmetry.space_group_name_H-M   'P 1'
#
loop_
_entity.id
_entity.type
_entity.pdbx_description
1 polymer ?
#
loop_
_entity_poly.entity_id
_entity_poly.type
_entity_poly.pdbx_seq_one_letter_code
_entity_poly.pdbx_strand_id
1 'polypeptide(L)'
;MKSFLTLAVILSVAIGIFYAVTSSNLLVRYSYDVYACASPSGETIELTFNDIKIGKNVVLTNANGESTLEILQASQESVMFKKQSETFTLERVEKRLLRELDALVSILYCDVSSFRM
;
A
#
# COMPACT_ATOMS: atom_id res chain seq x y z
N MET A 1 24.99 19.42 -45.19
CA MET A 1 25.36 18.19 -44.50
C MET A 1 25.49 18.36 -42.98
N LYS A 2 26.17 19.37 -42.50
CA LYS A 2 26.32 19.56 -41.06
C LYS A 2 25.01 19.83 -40.33
N SER A 3 24.08 20.57 -40.92
CA SER A 3 22.76 20.86 -40.31
C SER A 3 21.87 19.62 -40.25
N PHE A 4 22.01 18.70 -41.17
CA PHE A 4 21.24 17.47 -41.19
C PHE A 4 21.66 16.52 -40.08
N LEU A 5 22.96 16.36 -39.84
CA LEU A 5 23.50 15.54 -38.75
C LEU A 5 23.10 16.12 -37.37
N THR A 6 23.15 17.43 -37.22
CA THR A 6 22.74 18.11 -35.98
C THR A 6 21.27 17.87 -35.69
N LEU A 7 20.41 17.96 -36.69
CA LEU A 7 18.96 17.71 -36.52
C LEU A 7 18.69 16.26 -36.12
N ALA A 8 19.37 15.29 -36.71
CA ALA A 8 19.22 13.88 -36.38
C ALA A 8 19.63 13.58 -34.93
N VAL A 9 20.69 14.20 -34.43
CA VAL A 9 21.15 14.06 -33.06
C VAL A 9 20.12 14.65 -32.08
N ILE A 10 19.58 15.82 -32.35
CA ILE A 10 18.56 16.46 -31.52
C ILE A 10 17.31 15.60 -31.46
N LEU A 11 16.84 15.04 -32.56
CA LEU A 11 15.69 14.17 -32.58
C LEU A 11 15.92 12.89 -31.77
N SER A 12 17.09 12.29 -31.86
CA SER A 12 17.44 11.08 -31.11
C SER A 12 17.44 11.32 -29.60
N VAL A 13 17.96 12.45 -29.14
CA VAL A 13 17.98 12.84 -27.73
C VAL A 13 16.55 13.09 -27.24
N ALA A 14 15.73 13.79 -28.01
CA ALA A 14 14.33 14.05 -27.64
C ALA A 14 13.53 12.76 -27.50
N ILE A 15 13.69 11.81 -28.39
CA ILE A 15 13.03 10.49 -28.31
C ILE A 15 13.51 9.72 -27.10
N GLY A 16 14.80 9.74 -26.79
CA GLY A 16 15.36 9.08 -25.61
C GLY A 16 14.83 9.65 -24.32
N ILE A 17 14.73 10.96 -24.18
CA ILE A 17 14.17 11.62 -23.00
C ILE A 17 12.69 11.28 -22.85
N PHE A 18 11.93 11.35 -23.91
CA PHE A 18 10.51 11.00 -23.91
C PHE A 18 10.29 9.54 -23.47
N TYR A 19 11.07 8.63 -24.01
CA TYR A 19 10.99 7.22 -23.63
C TYR A 19 11.33 7.00 -22.17
N ALA A 20 12.38 7.63 -21.65
CA ALA A 20 12.77 7.52 -20.26
C ALA A 20 11.68 8.05 -19.31
N VAL A 21 11.06 9.17 -19.63
CA VAL A 21 9.97 9.74 -18.82
C VAL A 21 8.75 8.83 -18.84
N THR A 22 8.35 8.30 -20.00
CA THR A 22 7.19 7.43 -20.08
C THR A 22 7.41 6.07 -19.41
N SER A 23 8.63 5.54 -19.45
CA SER A 23 8.92 4.23 -18.86
C SER A 23 9.17 4.28 -17.35
N SER A 24 9.64 5.41 -16.79
CA SER A 24 10.05 5.46 -15.39
C SER A 24 9.04 6.12 -14.45
N ASN A 25 8.30 7.15 -14.89
CA ASN A 25 7.47 7.94 -13.98
C ASN A 25 5.98 7.85 -14.25
N LEU A 26 5.56 7.83 -15.50
CA LEU A 26 4.15 7.82 -15.85
C LEU A 26 3.52 6.43 -15.77
N LEU A 27 4.34 5.40 -15.75
CA LEU A 27 3.92 4.01 -15.63
C LEU A 27 4.08 3.45 -14.22
N VAL A 28 4.52 4.24 -13.25
CA VAL A 28 4.41 3.86 -11.85
C VAL A 28 2.92 3.84 -11.52
N ARG A 29 2.34 2.67 -11.65
CA ARG A 29 0.95 2.46 -11.30
C ARG A 29 0.80 2.58 -9.80
N TYR A 30 0.03 3.56 -9.37
CA TYR A 30 -0.42 3.58 -8.00
C TYR A 30 -1.39 2.43 -7.82
N SER A 31 -0.90 1.34 -7.24
CA SER A 31 -1.77 0.27 -6.78
C SER A 31 -1.80 0.32 -5.26
N TYR A 32 -2.97 0.34 -4.68
CA TYR A 32 -3.13 0.23 -3.25
C TYR A 32 -4.31 -0.65 -2.92
N ASP A 33 -4.19 -1.37 -1.81
CA ASP A 33 -5.25 -2.21 -1.29
C ASP A 33 -5.82 -1.57 -0.03
N VAL A 34 -7.14 -1.50 0.03
CA VAL A 34 -7.85 -0.98 1.20
C VAL A 34 -8.65 -2.10 1.83
N TYR A 35 -8.38 -2.34 3.09
CA TYR A 35 -9.12 -3.29 3.91
C TYR A 35 -10.02 -2.53 4.85
N ALA A 36 -11.31 -2.53 4.59
CA ALA A 36 -12.31 -1.92 5.47
C ALA A 36 -12.82 -2.98 6.44
N CYS A 37 -12.39 -2.89 7.69
CA CYS A 37 -12.66 -3.88 8.71
C CYS A 37 -13.66 -3.37 9.72
N ALA A 38 -14.63 -4.21 10.10
CA ALA A 38 -15.65 -3.87 11.08
C ALA A 38 -15.83 -5.00 12.08
N SER A 39 -16.02 -4.65 13.35
CA SER A 39 -16.35 -5.59 14.40
C SER A 39 -17.86 -5.69 14.60
N PRO A 40 -18.38 -6.79 15.18
CA PRO A 40 -19.79 -6.88 15.54
C PRO A 40 -20.25 -5.80 16.52
N SER A 41 -19.33 -5.22 17.29
CA SER A 41 -19.63 -4.14 18.23
C SER A 41 -19.76 -2.76 17.57
N GLY A 42 -19.51 -2.65 16.25
CA GLY A 42 -19.59 -1.40 15.50
C GLY A 42 -18.29 -0.64 15.34
N GLU A 43 -17.18 -1.15 15.85
CA GLU A 43 -15.87 -0.56 15.63
C GLU A 43 -15.45 -0.77 14.16
N THR A 44 -14.95 0.28 13.51
CA THR A 44 -14.48 0.23 12.13
C THR A 44 -13.04 0.69 12.04
N ILE A 45 -12.25 -0.05 11.29
CA ILE A 45 -10.84 0.25 11.02
C ILE A 45 -10.60 0.08 9.53
N GLU A 46 -9.98 1.07 8.91
CA GLU A 46 -9.59 1.01 7.51
C GLU A 46 -8.07 0.96 7.40
N LEU A 47 -7.57 -0.01 6.65
CA LEU A 47 -6.14 -0.19 6.42
C LEU A 47 -5.83 0.05 4.95
N THR A 48 -4.89 0.93 4.68
CA THR A 48 -4.44 1.24 3.32
C THR A 48 -3.00 0.79 3.14
N PHE A 49 -2.78 -0.12 2.21
CA PHE A 49 -1.46 -0.66 1.87
C PHE A 49 -1.08 -0.22 0.47
N ASN A 50 0.04 0.49 0.34
CA ASN A 50 0.62 0.77 -0.98
C ASN A 50 1.48 -0.41 -1.45
N ASP A 51 2.20 -1.04 -0.53
CA ASP A 51 3.06 -2.18 -0.82
C ASP A 51 3.14 -3.03 0.43
N ILE A 52 2.79 -4.30 0.31
CA ILE A 52 2.74 -5.20 1.47
C ILE A 52 4.07 -5.93 1.57
N LYS A 53 5.03 -5.30 2.24
CA LYS A 53 6.37 -5.83 2.50
C LYS A 53 6.86 -5.40 3.86
N ILE A 54 7.77 -6.17 4.43
CA ILE A 54 8.43 -5.83 5.70
C ILE A 54 9.17 -4.50 5.56
N GLY A 55 8.98 -3.61 6.53
CA GLY A 55 9.59 -2.29 6.53
C GLY A 55 8.80 -1.22 5.81
N LYS A 56 7.77 -1.58 5.05
CA LYS A 56 6.85 -0.62 4.44
C LYS A 56 5.78 -0.18 5.42
N ASN A 57 5.08 0.89 5.08
CA ASN A 57 4.10 1.49 5.98
C ASN A 57 2.68 1.10 5.58
N VAL A 58 1.84 0.98 6.58
CA VAL A 58 0.39 0.86 6.43
C VAL A 58 -0.26 2.06 7.11
N VAL A 59 -1.29 2.62 6.48
CA VAL A 59 -2.07 3.70 7.07
C VAL A 59 -3.32 3.10 7.70
N LEU A 60 -3.44 3.26 9.01
CA LEU A 60 -4.59 2.81 9.78
C LEU A 60 -5.48 4.02 10.07
N THR A 61 -6.72 3.96 9.62
CA THR A 61 -7.72 5.00 9.83
C THR A 61 -8.85 4.45 10.68
N ASN A 62 -9.14 5.14 11.77
CA ASN A 62 -10.25 4.80 12.67
C ASN A 62 -11.00 6.07 13.07
N ALA A 63 -11.95 5.93 13.99
CA ALA A 63 -12.74 7.07 14.46
C ALA A 63 -11.90 8.18 15.12
N ASN A 64 -10.70 7.86 15.60
CA ASN A 64 -9.80 8.79 16.28
C ASN A 64 -8.78 9.45 15.31
N GLY A 65 -8.75 9.06 14.04
CA GLY A 65 -7.87 9.64 13.04
C GLY A 65 -7.02 8.61 12.32
N GLU A 66 -5.95 9.08 11.67
CA GLU A 66 -5.02 8.27 10.90
C GLU A 66 -3.72 8.05 11.66
N SER A 67 -3.16 6.86 11.51
CA SER A 67 -1.84 6.51 12.02
C SER A 67 -1.07 5.77 10.94
N THR A 68 0.22 6.08 10.80
CA THR A 68 1.11 5.36 9.89
C THR A 68 1.94 4.38 10.71
N LEU A 69 1.84 3.12 10.36
CA LEU A 69 2.49 2.02 11.10
C LEU A 69 3.43 1.26 10.18
N GLU A 70 4.49 0.70 10.76
CA GLU A 70 5.44 -0.10 10.00
C GLU A 70 5.03 -1.57 10.00
N ILE A 71 5.13 -2.20 8.85
CA ILE A 71 4.86 -3.63 8.68
C ILE A 71 6.06 -4.41 9.24
N LEU A 72 5.81 -5.23 10.26
CA LEU A 72 6.83 -6.02 10.92
C LEU A 72 7.00 -7.40 10.28
N GLN A 73 5.91 -8.00 9.82
CA GLN A 73 5.92 -9.26 9.11
C GLN A 73 4.90 -9.21 7.97
N ALA A 74 5.24 -9.80 6.85
CA ALA A 74 4.36 -9.86 5.69
C ALA A 74 4.56 -11.18 4.95
N SER A 75 3.45 -11.85 4.65
CA SER A 75 3.39 -13.04 3.83
C SER A 75 2.17 -12.97 2.92
N GLN A 76 2.00 -13.98 2.06
CA GLN A 76 0.79 -14.06 1.24
C GLN A 76 -0.46 -14.32 2.08
N GLU A 77 -0.29 -14.85 3.28
CA GLU A 77 -1.40 -15.23 4.16
C GLU A 77 -1.71 -14.18 5.21
N SER A 78 -0.68 -13.50 5.75
CA SER A 78 -0.86 -12.56 6.84
C SER A 78 0.13 -11.40 6.82
N VAL A 79 -0.31 -10.30 7.42
CA VAL A 79 0.51 -9.10 7.63
C VAL A 79 0.40 -8.70 9.09
N MET A 80 1.54 -8.46 9.76
CA MET A 80 1.57 -8.06 11.15
C MET A 80 2.22 -6.68 11.31
N PHE A 81 1.57 -5.83 12.09
CA PHE A 81 2.07 -4.51 12.44
C PHE A 81 1.63 -4.15 13.85
N LYS A 82 2.31 -3.18 14.45
CA LYS A 82 2.04 -2.75 15.83
C LYS A 82 1.77 -1.26 15.91
N LYS A 83 0.88 -0.87 16.81
CA LYS A 83 0.65 0.51 17.21
C LYS A 83 0.74 0.59 18.72
N GLN A 84 1.85 1.15 19.25
CA GLN A 84 2.10 1.20 20.69
C GLN A 84 2.06 -0.22 21.31
N SER A 85 1.14 -0.49 22.20
CA SER A 85 0.97 -1.80 22.84
C SER A 85 0.01 -2.74 22.11
N GLU A 86 -0.61 -2.26 21.02
CA GLU A 86 -1.57 -3.06 20.25
C GLU A 86 -0.85 -3.79 19.12
N THR A 87 -1.13 -5.08 18.95
CA THR A 87 -0.65 -5.88 17.84
C THR A 87 -1.78 -6.17 16.88
N PHE A 88 -1.57 -5.86 15.62
CA PHE A 88 -2.54 -6.11 14.55
C PHE A 88 -2.02 -7.21 13.65
N THR A 89 -2.82 -8.22 13.40
CA THR A 89 -2.54 -9.28 12.44
C THR A 89 -3.68 -9.33 11.43
N LEU A 90 -3.36 -9.01 10.19
CA LEU A 90 -4.33 -9.07 9.09
C LEU A 90 -4.20 -10.43 8.40
N GLU A 91 -5.25 -11.24 8.47
CA GLU A 91 -5.34 -12.49 7.73
C GLU A 91 -5.89 -12.21 6.34
N ARG A 92 -5.02 -12.26 5.33
CA ARG A 92 -5.35 -11.82 3.97
C ARG A 92 -6.33 -12.75 3.27
N VAL A 93 -6.17 -14.06 3.45
CA VAL A 93 -7.01 -15.06 2.78
C VAL A 93 -8.41 -15.07 3.39
N GLU A 94 -8.49 -15.01 4.69
CA GLU A 94 -9.76 -15.09 5.43
C GLU A 94 -10.41 -13.72 5.60
N LYS A 95 -9.71 -12.63 5.26
CA LYS A 95 -10.19 -11.25 5.36
C LYS A 95 -10.64 -10.91 6.76
N ARG A 96 -9.77 -11.16 7.74
CA ARG A 96 -9.99 -10.85 9.14
C ARG A 96 -8.83 -10.07 9.70
N LEU A 97 -9.13 -9.13 10.57
CA LEU A 97 -8.14 -8.39 11.33
C LEU A 97 -8.22 -8.80 12.79
N LEU A 98 -7.12 -9.34 13.31
CA LEU A 98 -6.98 -9.67 14.71
C LEU A 98 -6.28 -8.51 15.43
N ARG A 99 -6.91 -7.95 16.43
CA ARG A 99 -6.36 -6.90 17.25
C ARG A 99 -6.14 -7.44 18.66
N GLU A 100 -4.89 -7.44 19.08
CA GLU A 100 -4.50 -7.93 20.40
C GLU A 100 -4.04 -6.76 21.27
N LEU A 101 -4.70 -6.58 22.41
CA LEU A 101 -4.39 -5.56 23.41
C LEU A 101 -4.56 -6.19 24.79
N ASP A 102 -3.48 -6.19 25.60
CA ASP A 102 -3.50 -6.69 26.98
C ASP A 102 -4.12 -8.09 27.14
N ALA A 103 -3.69 -9.03 26.29
CA ALA A 103 -4.18 -10.42 26.23
C ALA A 103 -5.65 -10.56 25.75
N LEU A 104 -6.30 -9.47 25.37
CA LEU A 104 -7.62 -9.51 24.76
C LEU A 104 -7.49 -9.47 23.23
N VAL A 105 -8.12 -10.42 22.55
CA VAL A 105 -8.14 -10.49 21.10
C VAL A 105 -9.50 -10.12 20.58
N SER A 106 -9.55 -9.09 19.72
CA SER A 106 -10.75 -8.68 19.01
C SER A 106 -10.63 -9.07 17.54
N ILE A 107 -11.71 -9.60 16.97
CA ILE A 107 -11.75 -10.00 15.57
C ILE A 107 -12.65 -9.05 14.80
N LEU A 108 -12.09 -8.47 13.73
CA LEU A 108 -12.82 -7.62 12.81
C LEU A 108 -12.86 -8.32 11.44
N TYR A 109 -13.98 -8.23 10.76
CA TYR A 109 -14.16 -8.80 9.43
C TYR A 109 -13.95 -7.70 8.39
N CYS A 110 -13.18 -8.01 7.36
CA CYS A 110 -12.72 -7.01 6.40
C CYS A 110 -13.30 -7.24 5.01
N ASP A 111 -13.62 -6.14 4.33
CA ASP A 111 -13.87 -6.10 2.90
C ASP A 111 -12.65 -5.49 2.21
N VAL A 112 -12.25 -6.09 1.10
CA VAL A 112 -11.05 -5.67 0.38
C VAL A 112 -11.43 -4.96 -0.91
N SER A 113 -10.87 -3.78 -1.11
CA SER A 113 -10.96 -3.02 -2.35
C SER A 113 -9.55 -2.79 -2.87
N SER A 114 -9.31 -3.13 -4.13
CA SER A 114 -8.03 -2.89 -4.78
C SER A 114 -8.18 -1.83 -5.84
N PHE A 115 -7.34 -0.81 -5.76
CA PHE A 115 -7.31 0.28 -6.73
C PHE A 115 -6.03 0.19 -7.53
N ARG A 116 -6.18 0.06 -8.84
CA ARG A 116 -5.05 0.04 -9.79
C ARG A 116 -5.28 1.12 -10.84
N MET A 117 -4.32 2.01 -10.93
CA MET A 117 -4.33 3.03 -11.98
C MET A 117 -3.35 2.71 -13.08
#